data_2e25e34406401bde7915b1c2fd5e2564
#
_entry.id   2e25e34406401bde7915b1c2fd5e2564
#
_cell.length_a   1.000
_cell.length_b   1.000
_cell.length_c   1.000
_cell.angle_alpha   90.00
_cell.angle_beta   90.00
_cell.angle_gamma   90.00
#
_symmetry.space_group_name_H-M   'P 1'
#
loop_
_entity.id
_entity.type
_entity.pdbx_description
1 polymer ?
#
loop_
_entity_poly.entity_id
_entity_poly.type
_entity_poly.pdbx_seq_one_letter_code
_entity_poly.pdbx_strand_id
1 'polypeptide(L)'
;MTQPTSLHGVLVPLITPFAADGRVAAGALETLAGEVLDAGAAGIVALGTTAEAVTLDAAEKQAVIEICAEACGPRGAALVAGAGSSDTLASVAALTGLARWPQITAALVPVPYYTRPGEAGVVAHFTRLAAESPVPLIVYHVPYRTAQPLSGAALRELGLLPNVAGVKLATGGLGPEAVELLGDCPPGFAVLAGDDLYLSPLLALGAAGGILASAHLATGRFVQLAAAWARGDVITARRRGHALAPLSAAAFAEPNPAVIKGALHVLGRIPTPDVRLPLLPAGVDSVSALLDSAGRADCRQGSLG
;
A
#
# COMPACT_ATOMS: atom_id res chain seq x y z
N MET A 1 8.48 15.66 21.56
CA MET A 1 7.54 15.54 20.43
C MET A 1 8.36 14.97 19.27
N THR A 2 8.26 13.68 19.00
CA THR A 2 8.85 13.04 17.80
C THR A 2 8.24 13.69 16.58
N GLN A 3 9.05 14.16 15.63
CA GLN A 3 8.56 14.63 14.34
C GLN A 3 7.72 13.52 13.68
N PRO A 4 6.56 13.83 13.10
CA PRO A 4 5.78 12.84 12.41
C PRO A 4 6.66 12.22 11.32
N THR A 5 6.80 10.89 11.33
CA THR A 5 7.52 10.15 10.29
C THR A 5 6.89 10.52 8.96
N SER A 6 7.63 11.22 8.11
CA SER A 6 7.11 11.72 6.84
C SER A 6 6.73 10.53 5.96
N LEU A 7 5.46 10.43 5.59
CA LEU A 7 4.94 9.41 4.69
C LEU A 7 5.40 9.71 3.25
N HIS A 8 6.52 9.13 2.84
CA HIS A 8 7.12 9.37 1.51
C HIS A 8 7.80 8.11 0.97
N GLY A 9 8.15 8.14 -0.29
CA GLY A 9 8.87 7.03 -0.93
C GLY A 9 7.98 5.81 -1.18
N VAL A 10 8.56 4.63 -1.11
CA VAL A 10 7.88 3.37 -1.40
C VAL A 10 7.55 2.63 -0.11
N LEU A 11 6.27 2.39 0.13
CA LEU A 11 5.79 1.50 1.18
C LEU A 11 5.26 0.22 0.52
N VAL A 12 5.60 -0.94 1.09
CA VAL A 12 5.17 -2.23 0.54
C VAL A 12 4.01 -2.79 1.36
N PRO A 13 2.82 -2.96 0.76
CA PRO A 13 1.70 -3.62 1.42
C PRO A 13 1.95 -5.12 1.41
N LEU A 14 2.54 -5.66 2.50
CA LEU A 14 2.95 -7.07 2.53
C LEU A 14 1.77 -8.02 2.33
N ILE A 15 2.02 -9.07 1.54
CA ILE A 15 1.14 -10.24 1.48
C ILE A 15 1.23 -11.00 2.81
N THR A 16 0.19 -11.76 3.15
CA THR A 16 0.26 -12.77 4.23
C THR A 16 0.51 -14.13 3.60
N PRO A 17 1.73 -14.70 3.71
CA PRO A 17 2.01 -16.03 3.19
C PRO A 17 1.35 -17.09 4.07
N PHE A 18 0.83 -18.15 3.44
CA PHE A 18 0.23 -19.29 4.14
C PHE A 18 1.07 -20.55 3.97
N ALA A 19 1.14 -21.36 5.02
CA ALA A 19 1.70 -22.70 4.99
C ALA A 19 0.68 -23.70 4.38
N ALA A 20 1.13 -24.93 4.08
CA ALA A 20 0.29 -25.96 3.48
C ALA A 20 -0.92 -26.37 4.34
N ASP A 21 -0.88 -26.10 5.64
CA ASP A 21 -2.00 -26.31 6.57
C ASP A 21 -2.94 -25.08 6.68
N GLY A 22 -2.72 -24.05 5.86
CA GLY A 22 -3.53 -22.83 5.81
C GLY A 22 -3.23 -21.80 6.91
N ARG A 23 -2.29 -22.07 7.83
CA ARG A 23 -1.85 -21.11 8.85
C ARG A 23 -0.90 -20.08 8.24
N VAL A 24 -0.77 -18.92 8.89
CA VAL A 24 0.20 -17.89 8.52
C VAL A 24 1.63 -18.46 8.61
N ALA A 25 2.38 -18.37 7.51
CA ALA A 25 3.77 -18.78 7.45
C ALA A 25 4.68 -17.66 8.00
N ALA A 26 4.77 -17.56 9.33
CA ALA A 26 5.41 -16.46 10.04
C ALA A 26 6.86 -16.20 9.57
N GLY A 27 7.70 -17.24 9.46
CA GLY A 27 9.09 -17.09 9.00
C GLY A 27 9.22 -16.58 7.56
N ALA A 28 8.28 -16.93 6.67
CA ALA A 28 8.25 -16.38 5.32
C ALA A 28 7.83 -14.90 5.32
N LEU A 29 6.87 -14.51 6.17
CA LEU A 29 6.47 -13.12 6.34
C LEU A 29 7.61 -12.27 6.88
N GLU A 30 8.33 -12.76 7.90
CA GLU A 30 9.51 -12.11 8.48
C GLU A 30 10.61 -11.90 7.42
N THR A 31 10.90 -12.93 6.63
CA THR A 31 11.89 -12.85 5.54
C THR A 31 11.48 -11.80 4.51
N LEU A 32 10.22 -11.82 4.03
CA LEU A 32 9.72 -10.83 3.07
C LEU A 32 9.77 -9.40 3.63
N ALA A 33 9.43 -9.22 4.92
CA ALA A 33 9.52 -7.92 5.58
C ALA A 33 10.94 -7.39 5.59
N GLY A 34 11.92 -8.23 5.95
CA GLY A 34 13.35 -7.89 5.89
C GLY A 34 13.80 -7.52 4.48
N GLU A 35 13.51 -8.37 3.49
CA GLU A 35 13.92 -8.18 2.09
C GLU A 35 13.44 -6.85 1.49
N VAL A 36 12.18 -6.48 1.70
CA VAL A 36 11.66 -5.21 1.14
C VAL A 36 12.28 -4.00 1.81
N LEU A 37 12.53 -4.05 3.13
CA LEU A 37 13.18 -2.97 3.85
C LEU A 37 14.66 -2.84 3.47
N ASP A 38 15.38 -3.95 3.37
CA ASP A 38 16.80 -3.98 2.97
C ASP A 38 16.98 -3.52 1.51
N ALA A 39 15.95 -3.71 0.65
CA ALA A 39 15.91 -3.15 -0.70
C ALA A 39 15.55 -1.65 -0.75
N GLY A 40 15.38 -0.99 0.41
CA GLY A 40 15.20 0.46 0.54
C GLY A 40 13.74 0.93 0.59
N ALA A 41 12.78 0.04 0.85
CA ALA A 41 11.41 0.50 1.13
C ALA A 41 11.41 1.44 2.35
N ALA A 42 10.66 2.54 2.25
CA ALA A 42 10.51 3.50 3.34
C ALA A 42 9.67 2.93 4.51
N GLY A 43 8.92 1.85 4.25
CA GLY A 43 8.12 1.18 5.25
C GLY A 43 7.27 0.05 4.70
N ILE A 44 6.49 -0.51 5.60
CA ILE A 44 5.59 -1.63 5.38
C ILE A 44 4.15 -1.19 5.67
N VAL A 45 3.20 -1.70 4.88
CA VAL A 45 1.78 -1.65 5.24
C VAL A 45 1.32 -3.06 5.60
N ALA A 46 1.11 -3.31 6.88
CA ALA A 46 0.52 -4.54 7.39
C ALA A 46 -1.01 -4.48 7.30
N LEU A 47 -1.65 -5.63 7.15
CA LEU A 47 -3.11 -5.76 7.16
C LEU A 47 -3.87 -4.90 6.14
N GLY A 48 -3.22 -4.52 5.02
CA GLY A 48 -3.91 -3.92 3.88
C GLY A 48 -4.72 -4.97 3.08
N THR A 49 -5.33 -4.55 1.97
CA THR A 49 -6.04 -5.46 1.05
C THR A 49 -5.14 -6.61 0.57
N THR A 50 -3.89 -6.29 0.24
CA THR A 50 -2.87 -7.25 -0.23
C THR A 50 -2.53 -8.33 0.80
N ALA A 51 -2.72 -8.04 2.10
CA ALA A 51 -2.52 -8.98 3.20
C ALA A 51 -3.71 -9.94 3.43
N GLU A 52 -4.77 -9.86 2.63
CA GLU A 52 -6.00 -10.64 2.84
C GLU A 52 -6.60 -10.44 4.25
N ALA A 53 -6.47 -9.24 4.82
CA ALA A 53 -6.80 -8.96 6.22
C ALA A 53 -8.25 -9.31 6.62
N VAL A 54 -9.18 -9.33 5.66
CA VAL A 54 -10.60 -9.67 5.91
C VAL A 54 -10.80 -11.16 6.22
N THR A 55 -9.85 -12.02 5.84
CA THR A 55 -9.90 -13.48 6.06
C THR A 55 -8.99 -13.94 7.19
N LEU A 56 -8.26 -13.03 7.83
CA LEU A 56 -7.44 -13.31 9.01
C LEU A 56 -8.27 -13.18 10.28
N ASP A 57 -8.08 -14.09 11.21
CA ASP A 57 -8.64 -13.97 12.56
C ASP A 57 -7.86 -12.95 13.42
N ALA A 58 -8.31 -12.74 14.66
CA ALA A 58 -7.71 -11.75 15.55
C ALA A 58 -6.27 -12.10 15.96
N ALA A 59 -5.96 -13.37 16.18
CA ALA A 59 -4.64 -13.84 16.57
C ALA A 59 -3.65 -13.72 15.39
N GLU A 60 -4.11 -14.08 14.19
CA GLU A 60 -3.32 -13.93 12.95
C GLU A 60 -3.00 -12.46 12.65
N LYS A 61 -3.99 -11.57 12.80
CA LYS A 61 -3.78 -10.12 12.64
C LYS A 61 -2.75 -9.59 13.63
N GLN A 62 -2.84 -10.02 14.88
CA GLN A 62 -1.87 -9.65 15.89
C GLN A 62 -0.46 -10.13 15.51
N ALA A 63 -0.29 -11.40 15.15
CA ALA A 63 1.00 -11.96 14.75
C ALA A 63 1.60 -11.23 13.52
N VAL A 64 0.78 -10.88 12.53
CA VAL A 64 1.23 -10.11 11.35
C VAL A 64 1.74 -8.73 11.75
N ILE A 65 1.05 -8.02 12.66
CA ILE A 65 1.50 -6.70 13.14
C ILE A 65 2.82 -6.85 13.92
N GLU A 66 2.93 -7.83 14.81
CA GLU A 66 4.12 -8.08 15.63
C GLU A 66 5.35 -8.34 14.76
N ILE A 67 5.25 -9.23 13.78
CA ILE A 67 6.33 -9.52 12.82
C ILE A 67 6.75 -8.26 12.05
N CYS A 68 5.79 -7.49 11.55
CA CYS A 68 6.09 -6.26 10.82
C CYS A 68 6.71 -5.18 11.74
N ALA A 69 6.28 -5.11 13.01
CA ALA A 69 6.84 -4.18 14.00
C ALA A 69 8.30 -4.52 14.36
N GLU A 70 8.59 -5.81 14.53
CA GLU A 70 9.96 -6.30 14.75
C GLU A 70 10.88 -6.03 13.57
N ALA A 71 10.38 -6.15 12.33
CA ALA A 71 11.14 -5.83 11.13
C ALA A 71 11.39 -4.32 10.95
N CYS A 72 10.39 -3.48 11.21
CA CYS A 72 10.47 -2.03 11.00
C CYS A 72 11.26 -1.31 12.12
N GLY A 73 11.06 -1.71 13.38
CA GLY A 73 11.62 -1.02 14.55
C GLY A 73 13.13 -0.77 14.48
N PRO A 74 13.97 -1.80 14.31
CA PRO A 74 15.44 -1.65 14.25
C PRO A 74 15.93 -0.80 13.07
N ARG A 75 15.13 -0.72 12.00
CA ARG A 75 15.46 0.03 10.77
C ARG A 75 14.93 1.48 10.78
N GLY A 76 14.13 1.85 11.78
CA GLY A 76 13.44 3.14 11.80
C GLY A 76 12.47 3.32 10.64
N ALA A 77 11.99 2.22 10.06
CA ALA A 77 11.09 2.23 8.91
C ALA A 77 9.64 2.47 9.35
N ALA A 78 8.84 3.09 8.48
CA ALA A 78 7.44 3.32 8.76
C ALA A 78 6.65 2.00 8.82
N LEU A 79 5.84 1.80 9.86
CA LEU A 79 4.85 0.73 9.92
C LEU A 79 3.46 1.34 9.84
N VAL A 80 2.75 1.06 8.77
CA VAL A 80 1.35 1.43 8.59
C VAL A 80 0.48 0.20 8.83
N ALA A 81 -0.56 0.30 9.65
CA ALA A 81 -1.48 -0.81 9.88
C ALA A 81 -2.83 -0.55 9.19
N GLY A 82 -3.32 -1.52 8.42
CA GLY A 82 -4.69 -1.50 7.91
C GLY A 82 -5.69 -1.64 9.06
N ALA A 83 -6.64 -0.71 9.15
CA ALA A 83 -7.69 -0.70 10.18
C ALA A 83 -8.98 -0.11 9.61
N GLY A 84 -10.08 -0.32 10.31
CA GLY A 84 -11.36 0.25 9.95
C GLY A 84 -12.29 -0.68 9.18
N SER A 85 -13.53 -0.23 9.10
CA SER A 85 -14.65 -0.90 8.44
C SER A 85 -15.65 0.15 7.94
N SER A 86 -16.81 -0.29 7.42
CA SER A 86 -17.91 0.62 7.06
C SER A 86 -18.68 1.15 8.28
N ASP A 87 -18.46 0.59 9.46
CA ASP A 87 -19.02 1.06 10.73
C ASP A 87 -18.03 1.97 11.47
N THR A 88 -18.50 3.18 11.84
CA THR A 88 -17.63 4.18 12.48
C THR A 88 -17.17 3.75 13.87
N LEU A 89 -18.05 3.14 14.69
CA LEU A 89 -17.69 2.74 16.04
C LEU A 89 -16.74 1.54 16.03
N ALA A 90 -16.98 0.57 15.16
CA ALA A 90 -16.08 -0.56 14.97
C ALA A 90 -14.69 -0.07 14.47
N SER A 91 -14.65 0.94 13.60
CA SER A 91 -13.40 1.56 13.13
C SER A 91 -12.66 2.26 14.26
N VAL A 92 -13.34 3.02 15.12
CA VAL A 92 -12.75 3.62 16.34
C VAL A 92 -12.14 2.56 17.23
N ALA A 93 -12.89 1.47 17.51
CA ALA A 93 -12.39 0.39 18.35
C ALA A 93 -11.13 -0.28 17.75
N ALA A 94 -11.12 -0.52 16.44
CA ALA A 94 -9.96 -1.08 15.74
C ALA A 94 -8.74 -0.14 15.83
N LEU A 95 -8.92 1.16 15.62
CA LEU A 95 -7.87 2.17 15.72
C LEU A 95 -7.32 2.27 17.15
N THR A 96 -8.19 2.35 18.15
CA THR A 96 -7.80 2.38 19.57
C THR A 96 -6.96 1.16 19.94
N GLY A 97 -7.27 0.00 19.36
CA GLY A 97 -6.50 -1.23 19.54
C GLY A 97 -5.06 -1.13 19.07
N LEU A 98 -4.74 -0.23 18.13
CA LEU A 98 -3.39 -0.03 17.58
C LEU A 98 -2.42 0.59 18.60
N ALA A 99 -2.91 1.24 19.66
CA ALA A 99 -2.08 1.82 20.72
C ALA A 99 -1.15 0.79 21.42
N ARG A 100 -1.41 -0.52 21.26
CA ARG A 100 -0.55 -1.59 21.80
C ARG A 100 0.82 -1.67 21.13
N TRP A 101 0.93 -1.15 19.89
CA TRP A 101 2.15 -1.23 19.10
C TRP A 101 2.70 0.18 18.83
N PRO A 102 3.59 0.69 19.68
CA PRO A 102 4.15 2.05 19.54
C PRO A 102 4.97 2.24 18.26
N GLN A 103 5.32 1.15 17.56
CA GLN A 103 6.00 1.19 16.26
C GLN A 103 5.07 1.60 15.11
N ILE A 104 3.74 1.54 15.29
CA ILE A 104 2.80 1.94 14.25
C ILE A 104 2.87 3.45 14.06
N THR A 105 3.22 3.88 12.85
CA THR A 105 3.38 5.30 12.49
C THR A 105 2.10 5.91 11.94
N ALA A 106 1.21 5.11 11.34
CA ALA A 106 -0.09 5.52 10.82
C ALA A 106 -1.03 4.33 10.63
N ALA A 107 -2.33 4.61 10.50
CA ALA A 107 -3.35 3.62 10.14
C ALA A 107 -3.88 3.89 8.72
N LEU A 108 -3.95 2.85 7.88
CA LEU A 108 -4.59 2.88 6.57
C LEU A 108 -6.06 2.50 6.71
N VAL A 109 -6.96 3.47 6.48
CA VAL A 109 -8.40 3.30 6.71
C VAL A 109 -9.17 3.43 5.40
N PRO A 110 -9.90 2.41 4.95
CA PRO A 110 -10.70 2.49 3.73
C PRO A 110 -11.87 3.47 3.90
N VAL A 111 -12.18 4.19 2.82
CA VAL A 111 -13.48 4.88 2.71
C VAL A 111 -14.59 3.85 2.96
N PRO A 112 -15.65 4.18 3.73
CA PRO A 112 -16.74 3.25 3.97
C PRO A 112 -17.29 2.65 2.67
N TYR A 113 -17.30 1.32 2.61
CA TYR A 113 -17.70 0.54 1.45
C TYR A 113 -19.13 0.00 1.64
N TYR A 114 -19.77 -0.43 0.55
CA TYR A 114 -21.11 -1.00 0.51
C TYR A 114 -22.24 0.01 0.82
N THR A 115 -22.17 0.76 1.91
CA THR A 115 -23.22 1.70 2.36
C THR A 115 -23.30 2.98 1.52
N ARG A 116 -22.24 3.36 0.82
CA ARG A 116 -22.15 4.56 -0.03
C ARG A 116 -22.70 5.82 0.65
N PRO A 117 -22.08 6.30 1.74
CA PRO A 117 -22.64 7.36 2.59
C PRO A 117 -22.64 8.77 1.96
N GLY A 118 -22.08 8.91 0.75
CA GLY A 118 -21.80 10.21 0.14
C GLY A 118 -20.57 10.90 0.77
N GLU A 119 -20.09 11.96 0.11
CA GLU A 119 -18.88 12.68 0.57
C GLU A 119 -19.02 13.23 1.98
N ALA A 120 -20.14 13.89 2.29
CA ALA A 120 -20.39 14.43 3.63
C ALA A 120 -20.39 13.36 4.71
N GLY A 121 -20.93 12.16 4.42
CA GLY A 121 -20.90 11.04 5.34
C GLY A 121 -19.47 10.48 5.53
N VAL A 122 -18.65 10.46 4.45
CA VAL A 122 -17.23 10.08 4.54
C VAL A 122 -16.46 11.10 5.39
N VAL A 123 -16.66 12.40 5.17
CA VAL A 123 -16.01 13.45 5.97
C VAL A 123 -16.38 13.32 7.45
N ALA A 124 -17.67 13.16 7.76
CA ALA A 124 -18.12 12.95 9.15
C ALA A 124 -17.51 11.69 9.79
N HIS A 125 -17.42 10.59 9.04
CA HIS A 125 -16.76 9.37 9.48
C HIS A 125 -15.30 9.64 9.85
N PHE A 126 -14.50 10.20 8.94
CA PHE A 126 -13.08 10.48 9.18
C PHE A 126 -12.85 11.55 10.24
N THR A 127 -13.73 12.55 10.38
CA THR A 127 -13.68 13.51 11.48
C THR A 127 -13.75 12.80 12.83
N ARG A 128 -14.69 11.86 12.97
CA ARG A 128 -14.81 11.06 14.20
C ARG A 128 -13.59 10.17 14.43
N LEU A 129 -13.10 9.49 13.39
CA LEU A 129 -11.92 8.63 13.50
C LEU A 129 -10.67 9.43 13.89
N ALA A 130 -10.44 10.57 13.26
CA ALA A 130 -9.29 11.43 13.50
C ALA A 130 -9.24 11.95 14.94
N ALA A 131 -10.41 12.25 15.52
CA ALA A 131 -10.53 12.71 16.90
C ALA A 131 -10.21 11.62 17.94
N GLU A 132 -10.42 10.35 17.62
CA GLU A 132 -10.29 9.24 18.58
C GLU A 132 -9.09 8.33 18.29
N SER A 133 -8.46 8.45 17.12
CA SER A 133 -7.33 7.60 16.75
C SER A 133 -6.06 7.98 17.51
N PRO A 134 -5.36 7.01 18.12
CA PRO A 134 -4.06 7.24 18.76
C PRO A 134 -2.92 7.46 17.76
N VAL A 135 -3.14 7.18 16.47
CA VAL A 135 -2.15 7.29 15.39
C VAL A 135 -2.71 8.09 14.22
N PRO A 136 -1.86 8.76 13.43
CA PRO A 136 -2.27 9.46 12.21
C PRO A 136 -2.99 8.52 11.23
N LEU A 137 -3.97 9.07 10.47
CA LEU A 137 -4.77 8.33 9.51
C LEU A 137 -4.28 8.57 8.08
N ILE A 138 -4.27 7.50 7.27
CA ILE A 138 -4.16 7.56 5.82
C ILE A 138 -5.51 7.11 5.27
N VAL A 139 -6.20 8.01 4.57
CA VAL A 139 -7.46 7.69 3.88
C VAL A 139 -7.16 6.74 2.72
N TYR A 140 -7.80 5.57 2.68
CA TYR A 140 -7.66 4.68 1.54
C TYR A 140 -8.84 4.87 0.58
N HIS A 141 -8.59 5.67 -0.46
CA HIS A 141 -9.56 5.98 -1.51
C HIS A 141 -9.43 4.97 -2.66
N VAL A 142 -10.41 4.07 -2.75
CA VAL A 142 -10.44 2.95 -3.71
C VAL A 142 -11.86 2.73 -4.25
N PRO A 143 -12.38 3.65 -5.08
CA PRO A 143 -13.80 3.72 -5.45
C PRO A 143 -14.31 2.47 -6.19
N TYR A 144 -13.47 1.77 -6.94
CA TYR A 144 -13.89 0.52 -7.60
C TYR A 144 -14.17 -0.64 -6.61
N ARG A 145 -13.69 -0.54 -5.34
CA ARG A 145 -14.02 -1.48 -4.25
C ARG A 145 -15.09 -0.94 -3.32
N THR A 146 -15.06 0.36 -3.02
CA THR A 146 -15.99 0.97 -2.05
C THR A 146 -17.30 1.41 -2.70
N ALA A 147 -17.34 1.56 -4.02
CA ALA A 147 -18.42 2.19 -4.77
C ALA A 147 -18.73 3.63 -4.31
N GLN A 148 -17.79 4.28 -3.59
CA GLN A 148 -17.91 5.65 -3.10
C GLN A 148 -16.74 6.48 -3.66
N PRO A 149 -16.94 7.21 -4.76
CA PRO A 149 -15.95 8.17 -5.25
C PRO A 149 -15.90 9.41 -4.33
N LEU A 150 -14.76 10.09 -4.34
CA LEU A 150 -14.55 11.38 -3.69
C LEU A 150 -13.97 12.35 -4.70
N SER A 151 -14.47 13.60 -4.69
CA SER A 151 -13.92 14.72 -5.44
C SER A 151 -12.56 15.17 -4.86
N GLY A 152 -11.80 15.94 -5.63
CA GLY A 152 -10.59 16.60 -5.14
C GLY A 152 -10.89 17.52 -3.95
N ALA A 153 -12.03 18.21 -3.97
CA ALA A 153 -12.49 19.05 -2.87
C ALA A 153 -12.73 18.24 -1.58
N ALA A 154 -13.42 17.09 -1.66
CA ALA A 154 -13.65 16.23 -0.50
C ALA A 154 -12.35 15.63 0.04
N LEU A 155 -11.44 15.22 -0.84
CA LEU A 155 -10.10 14.73 -0.44
C LEU A 155 -9.28 15.83 0.25
N ARG A 156 -9.37 17.06 -0.25
CA ARG A 156 -8.73 18.23 0.38
C ARG A 156 -9.33 18.53 1.75
N GLU A 157 -10.65 18.48 1.89
CA GLU A 157 -11.35 18.65 3.19
C GLU A 157 -10.87 17.60 4.21
N LEU A 158 -10.76 16.34 3.80
CA LEU A 158 -10.20 15.27 4.63
C LEU A 158 -8.74 15.56 5.04
N GLY A 159 -7.94 16.12 4.13
CA GLY A 159 -6.54 16.48 4.39
C GLY A 159 -6.36 17.68 5.34
N LEU A 160 -7.40 18.46 5.58
CA LEU A 160 -7.43 19.56 6.56
C LEU A 160 -7.82 19.09 7.97
N LEU A 161 -8.32 17.85 8.11
CA LEU A 161 -8.67 17.31 9.42
C LEU A 161 -7.42 17.06 10.26
N PRO A 162 -7.41 17.46 11.53
CA PRO A 162 -6.34 17.09 12.44
C PRO A 162 -6.16 15.56 12.47
N ASN A 163 -4.89 15.10 12.54
CA ASN A 163 -4.56 13.67 12.61
C ASN A 163 -4.89 12.85 11.33
N VAL A 164 -5.18 13.52 10.19
CA VAL A 164 -5.23 12.87 8.87
C VAL A 164 -3.97 13.25 8.12
N ALA A 165 -3.04 12.28 7.98
CA ALA A 165 -1.69 12.52 7.48
C ALA A 165 -1.54 12.31 5.98
N GLY A 166 -2.52 11.69 5.32
CA GLY A 166 -2.41 11.47 3.89
C GLY A 166 -3.57 10.68 3.28
N VAL A 167 -3.46 10.44 1.98
CA VAL A 167 -4.38 9.60 1.21
C VAL A 167 -3.59 8.61 0.36
N LYS A 168 -4.06 7.36 0.30
CA LYS A 168 -3.70 6.38 -0.73
C LYS A 168 -4.74 6.47 -1.85
N LEU A 169 -4.31 6.94 -3.03
CA LEU A 169 -5.16 7.02 -4.23
C LEU A 169 -5.05 5.72 -5.04
N ALA A 170 -6.13 4.96 -5.07
CA ALA A 170 -6.29 3.74 -5.88
C ALA A 170 -7.60 3.85 -6.69
N THR A 171 -7.61 4.76 -7.65
CA THR A 171 -8.81 5.15 -8.40
C THR A 171 -8.96 4.45 -9.75
N GLY A 172 -8.02 3.55 -10.08
CA GLY A 172 -7.97 2.85 -11.36
C GLY A 172 -7.40 3.70 -12.50
N GLY A 173 -6.88 4.89 -12.19
CA GLY A 173 -6.34 5.83 -13.18
C GLY A 173 -5.84 7.12 -12.56
N LEU A 174 -5.49 8.05 -13.45
CA LEU A 174 -5.18 9.44 -13.10
C LEU A 174 -6.41 10.30 -13.43
N GLY A 175 -7.30 10.45 -12.47
CA GLY A 175 -8.52 11.23 -12.63
C GLY A 175 -8.37 12.71 -12.27
N PRO A 176 -9.40 13.53 -12.54
CA PRO A 176 -9.38 14.96 -12.19
C PRO A 176 -9.21 15.21 -10.68
N GLU A 177 -9.75 14.34 -9.82
CA GLU A 177 -9.63 14.43 -8.37
C GLU A 177 -8.16 14.40 -7.90
N ALA A 178 -7.31 13.63 -8.56
CA ALA A 178 -5.88 13.57 -8.25
C ALA A 178 -5.16 14.84 -8.67
N VAL A 179 -5.50 15.40 -9.83
CA VAL A 179 -4.92 16.66 -10.35
C VAL A 179 -5.34 17.84 -9.48
N GLU A 180 -6.63 17.91 -9.12
CA GLU A 180 -7.18 18.97 -8.24
C GLU A 180 -6.52 18.92 -6.86
N LEU A 181 -6.44 17.73 -6.24
CA LEU A 181 -5.85 17.56 -4.92
C LEU A 181 -4.36 17.94 -4.92
N LEU A 182 -3.58 17.47 -5.90
CA LEU A 182 -2.15 17.74 -5.96
C LEU A 182 -1.84 19.19 -6.33
N GLY A 183 -2.77 19.87 -7.04
CA GLY A 183 -2.66 21.30 -7.36
C GLY A 183 -2.85 22.22 -6.16
N ASP A 184 -3.60 21.80 -5.13
CA ASP A 184 -3.84 22.56 -3.90
C ASP A 184 -3.82 21.61 -2.67
N CYS A 185 -2.71 20.88 -2.52
CA CYS A 185 -2.54 19.88 -1.47
C CYS A 185 -2.34 20.55 -0.11
N PRO A 186 -3.10 20.17 0.95
CA PRO A 186 -2.89 20.70 2.29
C PRO A 186 -1.45 20.48 2.78
N PRO A 187 -0.84 21.46 3.47
CA PRO A 187 0.50 21.32 4.02
C PRO A 187 0.64 20.09 4.94
N GLY A 188 1.65 19.25 4.69
CA GLY A 188 1.90 18.05 5.49
C GLY A 188 1.01 16.86 5.16
N PHE A 189 0.09 16.97 4.20
CA PHE A 189 -0.77 15.88 3.75
C PHE A 189 -0.09 15.09 2.62
N ALA A 190 0.19 13.81 2.85
CA ALA A 190 0.88 12.97 1.89
C ALA A 190 -0.10 12.33 0.89
N VAL A 191 0.10 12.59 -0.40
CA VAL A 191 -0.61 11.87 -1.46
C VAL A 191 0.25 10.68 -1.90
N LEU A 192 -0.26 9.45 -1.75
CA LEU A 192 0.43 8.21 -2.07
C LEU A 192 -0.29 7.47 -3.20
N ALA A 193 0.45 7.07 -4.23
CA ALA A 193 -0.09 6.21 -5.28
C ALA A 193 -0.53 4.86 -4.68
N GLY A 194 -1.73 4.42 -5.02
CA GLY A 194 -2.27 3.13 -4.59
C GLY A 194 -2.42 2.13 -5.74
N ASP A 195 -2.40 2.63 -6.97
CA ASP A 195 -2.33 1.83 -8.20
C ASP A 195 -0.90 1.93 -8.76
N ASP A 196 -0.19 0.86 -8.73
CA ASP A 196 1.26 0.77 -9.01
C ASP A 196 1.63 1.31 -10.40
N LEU A 197 0.77 1.07 -11.40
CA LEU A 197 0.93 1.54 -12.78
C LEU A 197 1.02 3.07 -12.86
N TYR A 198 0.32 3.78 -11.97
CA TYR A 198 0.21 5.24 -11.97
C TYR A 198 1.19 5.92 -11.00
N LEU A 199 2.11 5.19 -10.38
CA LEU A 199 3.12 5.79 -9.50
C LEU A 199 3.89 6.91 -10.18
N SER A 200 4.47 6.63 -11.35
CA SER A 200 5.36 7.60 -12.03
C SER A 200 4.64 8.90 -12.41
N PRO A 201 3.44 8.89 -13.04
CA PRO A 201 2.71 10.11 -13.32
C PRO A 201 2.23 10.85 -12.06
N LEU A 202 1.85 10.15 -10.98
CA LEU A 202 1.48 10.79 -9.72
C LEU A 202 2.69 11.48 -9.06
N LEU A 203 3.87 10.86 -9.08
CA LEU A 203 5.11 11.49 -8.61
C LEU A 203 5.47 12.73 -9.44
N ALA A 204 5.24 12.71 -10.76
CA ALA A 204 5.44 13.87 -11.62
C ALA A 204 4.50 15.03 -11.28
N LEU A 205 3.32 14.76 -10.74
CA LEU A 205 2.37 15.75 -10.24
C LEU A 205 2.64 16.20 -8.79
N GLY A 206 3.63 15.62 -8.11
CA GLY A 206 4.01 16.00 -6.75
C GLY A 206 3.53 15.06 -5.64
N ALA A 207 3.09 13.84 -5.97
CA ALA A 207 2.79 12.84 -4.94
C ALA A 207 4.05 12.51 -4.12
N ALA A 208 3.87 12.20 -2.84
CA ALA A 208 4.95 11.92 -1.89
C ALA A 208 5.58 10.53 -2.07
N GLY A 209 4.87 9.60 -2.69
CA GLY A 209 5.32 8.22 -2.84
C GLY A 209 4.20 7.28 -3.26
N GLY A 210 4.30 6.02 -2.87
CA GLY A 210 3.26 5.03 -3.16
C GLY A 210 3.24 3.84 -2.21
N ILE A 211 2.08 3.20 -2.10
CA ILE A 211 1.86 1.92 -1.42
C ILE A 211 1.64 0.88 -2.51
N LEU A 212 2.69 0.11 -2.85
CA LEU A 212 2.83 -0.60 -4.11
C LEU A 212 2.98 -2.11 -3.90
N ALA A 213 2.00 -2.88 -4.36
CA ALA A 213 2.01 -4.34 -4.20
C ALA A 213 3.02 -5.03 -5.14
N SER A 214 3.22 -4.54 -6.37
CA SER A 214 4.22 -5.07 -7.30
C SER A 214 5.67 -4.84 -6.83
N ALA A 215 5.86 -3.96 -5.82
CA ALA A 215 7.15 -3.75 -5.20
C ALA A 215 7.71 -5.00 -4.49
N HIS A 216 6.90 -6.00 -4.14
CA HIS A 216 7.39 -7.30 -3.67
C HIS A 216 8.43 -7.94 -4.61
N LEU A 217 8.31 -7.70 -5.92
CA LEU A 217 9.19 -8.29 -6.93
C LEU A 217 10.31 -7.34 -7.39
N ALA A 218 10.18 -6.05 -7.12
CA ALA A 218 11.09 -5.04 -7.66
C ALA A 218 11.26 -3.82 -6.73
N THR A 219 11.30 -4.03 -5.41
CA THR A 219 11.35 -2.95 -4.39
C THR A 219 12.40 -1.89 -4.73
N GLY A 220 13.65 -2.29 -4.89
CA GLY A 220 14.74 -1.35 -5.16
C GLY A 220 14.57 -0.52 -6.43
N ARG A 221 13.85 -1.04 -7.43
CA ARG A 221 13.58 -0.31 -8.68
C ARG A 221 12.51 0.76 -8.49
N PHE A 222 11.45 0.45 -7.75
CA PHE A 222 10.44 1.45 -7.36
C PHE A 222 11.06 2.54 -6.49
N VAL A 223 11.95 2.17 -5.55
CA VAL A 223 12.72 3.14 -4.74
C VAL A 223 13.56 4.04 -5.63
N GLN A 224 14.30 3.49 -6.60
CA GLN A 224 15.09 4.27 -7.55
C GLN A 224 14.23 5.16 -8.45
N LEU A 225 13.03 4.73 -8.84
CA LEU A 225 12.08 5.54 -9.59
C LEU A 225 11.62 6.75 -8.75
N ALA A 226 11.18 6.51 -7.52
CA ALA A 226 10.75 7.57 -6.61
C ALA A 226 11.89 8.56 -6.33
N ALA A 227 13.09 8.06 -6.08
CA ALA A 227 14.28 8.89 -5.87
C ALA A 227 14.67 9.72 -7.12
N ALA A 228 14.47 9.21 -8.33
CA ALA A 228 14.74 9.97 -9.55
C ALA A 228 13.78 11.17 -9.70
N TRP A 229 12.47 10.96 -9.45
CA TRP A 229 11.51 12.06 -9.42
C TRP A 229 11.82 13.07 -8.32
N ALA A 230 12.15 12.64 -7.11
CA ALA A 230 12.48 13.51 -5.99
C ALA A 230 13.71 14.41 -6.26
N ARG A 231 14.66 13.93 -7.07
CA ARG A 231 15.85 14.71 -7.49
C ARG A 231 15.61 15.56 -8.73
N GLY A 232 14.44 15.52 -9.35
CA GLY A 232 14.15 16.21 -10.60
C GLY A 232 14.84 15.58 -11.84
N ASP A 233 15.35 14.35 -11.74
CA ASP A 233 15.91 13.61 -12.87
C ASP A 233 14.79 13.00 -13.72
N VAL A 234 14.13 13.87 -14.48
CA VAL A 234 12.95 13.54 -15.29
C VAL A 234 13.25 12.48 -16.34
N ILE A 235 14.43 12.50 -16.94
CA ILE A 235 14.80 11.55 -18.01
C ILE A 235 14.91 10.14 -17.44
N THR A 236 15.65 9.97 -16.35
CA THR A 236 15.78 8.68 -15.66
C THR A 236 14.44 8.21 -15.07
N ALA A 237 13.68 9.13 -14.47
CA ALA A 237 12.37 8.81 -13.88
C ALA A 237 11.38 8.27 -14.92
N ARG A 238 11.26 8.92 -16.08
CA ARG A 238 10.40 8.45 -17.20
C ARG A 238 10.83 7.09 -17.70
N ARG A 239 12.13 6.88 -17.94
CA ARG A 239 12.66 5.59 -18.38
C ARG A 239 12.34 4.47 -17.39
N ARG A 240 12.55 4.71 -16.08
CA ARG A 240 12.26 3.74 -15.02
C ARG A 240 10.76 3.48 -14.90
N GLY A 241 9.92 4.52 -14.96
CA GLY A 241 8.46 4.38 -14.93
C GLY A 241 7.95 3.50 -16.07
N HIS A 242 8.39 3.75 -17.31
CA HIS A 242 8.04 2.92 -18.46
C HIS A 242 8.54 1.47 -18.34
N ALA A 243 9.70 1.24 -17.73
CA ALA A 243 10.23 -0.11 -17.51
C ALA A 243 9.44 -0.90 -16.46
N LEU A 244 8.86 -0.22 -15.44
CA LEU A 244 8.08 -0.84 -14.38
C LEU A 244 6.59 -0.98 -14.72
N ALA A 245 6.07 -0.23 -15.68
CA ALA A 245 4.66 -0.28 -16.05
C ALA A 245 4.16 -1.68 -16.44
N PRO A 246 4.87 -2.47 -17.28
CA PRO A 246 4.45 -3.85 -17.59
C PRO A 246 4.42 -4.77 -16.37
N LEU A 247 5.38 -4.63 -15.44
CA LEU A 247 5.40 -5.37 -14.18
C LEU A 247 4.18 -5.04 -13.33
N SER A 248 3.88 -3.75 -13.19
CA SER A 248 2.72 -3.28 -12.42
C SER A 248 1.41 -3.79 -13.02
N ALA A 249 1.25 -3.71 -14.35
CA ALA A 249 0.06 -4.21 -15.04
C ALA A 249 -0.11 -5.74 -14.85
N ALA A 250 0.96 -6.52 -15.01
CA ALA A 250 0.92 -7.97 -14.85
C ALA A 250 0.60 -8.41 -13.41
N ALA A 251 1.07 -7.68 -12.40
CA ALA A 251 0.80 -7.98 -11.00
C ALA A 251 -0.70 -7.89 -10.63
N PHE A 252 -1.48 -7.13 -11.40
CA PHE A 252 -2.92 -6.93 -11.20
C PHE A 252 -3.78 -7.53 -12.31
N ALA A 253 -3.24 -8.47 -13.12
CA ALA A 253 -4.01 -9.17 -14.15
C ALA A 253 -5.17 -10.00 -13.58
N GLU A 254 -5.04 -10.44 -12.33
CA GLU A 254 -6.07 -11.12 -11.55
C GLU A 254 -6.22 -10.44 -10.18
N PRO A 255 -7.24 -10.82 -9.38
CA PRO A 255 -7.45 -10.20 -8.07
C PRO A 255 -6.21 -10.25 -7.16
N ASN A 256 -5.74 -9.07 -6.74
CA ASN A 256 -4.63 -8.94 -5.80
C ASN A 256 -5.00 -9.56 -4.43
N PRO A 257 -4.15 -10.46 -3.84
CA PRO A 257 -2.72 -10.65 -4.12
C PRO A 257 -2.37 -11.91 -4.94
N ALA A 258 -3.30 -12.57 -5.60
CA ALA A 258 -3.14 -13.92 -6.14
C ALA A 258 -1.91 -14.07 -7.08
N VAL A 259 -1.75 -13.16 -8.05
CA VAL A 259 -0.63 -13.22 -9.02
C VAL A 259 0.72 -13.00 -8.33
N ILE A 260 0.78 -12.06 -7.39
CA ILE A 260 2.00 -11.77 -6.61
C ILE A 260 2.41 -12.98 -5.77
N LYS A 261 1.45 -13.62 -5.07
CA LYS A 261 1.72 -14.83 -4.28
C LYS A 261 2.17 -15.98 -5.17
N GLY A 262 1.53 -16.18 -6.32
CA GLY A 262 1.96 -17.16 -7.32
C GLY A 262 3.41 -16.95 -7.76
N ALA A 263 3.80 -15.74 -8.10
CA ALA A 263 5.16 -15.39 -8.51
C ALA A 263 6.18 -15.57 -7.36
N LEU A 264 5.85 -15.14 -6.14
CA LEU A 264 6.72 -15.32 -4.98
C LEU A 264 6.92 -16.79 -4.65
N HIS A 265 5.89 -17.63 -4.82
CA HIS A 265 6.01 -19.09 -4.64
C HIS A 265 6.93 -19.72 -5.69
N VAL A 266 6.77 -19.39 -6.97
CA VAL A 266 7.66 -19.88 -8.04
C VAL A 266 9.12 -19.48 -7.79
N LEU A 267 9.34 -18.30 -7.20
CA LEU A 267 10.67 -17.82 -6.79
C LEU A 267 11.18 -18.46 -5.49
N GLY A 268 10.42 -19.36 -4.85
CA GLY A 268 10.79 -20.01 -3.59
C GLY A 268 10.79 -19.10 -2.37
N ARG A 269 10.16 -17.92 -2.46
CA ARG A 269 10.14 -16.92 -1.37
C ARG A 269 8.99 -17.12 -0.38
N ILE A 270 7.97 -17.89 -0.74
CA ILE A 270 6.87 -18.29 0.15
C ILE A 270 6.55 -19.80 -0.07
N PRO A 271 6.04 -20.51 0.95
CA PRO A 271 5.87 -21.95 0.88
C PRO A 271 4.75 -22.40 -0.06
N THR A 272 3.66 -21.64 -0.19
CA THR A 272 2.52 -21.94 -1.06
C THR A 272 2.05 -20.69 -1.81
N PRO A 273 1.39 -20.83 -3.00
CA PRO A 273 0.76 -19.72 -3.69
C PRO A 273 -0.64 -19.41 -3.14
N ASP A 274 -1.05 -20.07 -2.08
CA ASP A 274 -2.42 -20.11 -1.60
C ASP A 274 -2.93 -18.72 -1.17
N VAL A 275 -4.17 -18.48 -1.50
CA VAL A 275 -5.01 -17.38 -1.00
C VAL A 275 -6.22 -17.98 -0.29
N ARG A 276 -6.86 -17.24 0.60
CA ARG A 276 -8.07 -17.69 1.27
C ARG A 276 -9.32 -17.31 0.48
N LEU A 277 -10.32 -18.21 0.48
CA LEU A 277 -11.61 -17.90 -0.12
C LEU A 277 -12.19 -16.60 0.44
N PRO A 278 -12.83 -15.79 -0.40
CA PRO A 278 -13.33 -16.11 -1.76
C PRO A 278 -12.31 -15.93 -2.90
N LEU A 279 -11.05 -15.58 -2.61
CA LEU A 279 -10.01 -15.52 -3.63
C LEU A 279 -9.60 -16.94 -4.08
N LEU A 280 -9.15 -17.04 -5.33
CA LEU A 280 -8.57 -18.25 -5.89
C LEU A 280 -7.10 -18.01 -6.24
N PRO A 281 -6.23 -19.01 -6.21
CA PRO A 281 -4.86 -18.91 -6.72
C PRO A 281 -4.86 -18.45 -8.17
N ALA A 282 -3.85 -17.67 -8.55
CA ALA A 282 -3.72 -17.15 -9.91
C ALA A 282 -3.43 -18.25 -10.93
N GLY A 283 -3.86 -18.01 -12.17
CA GLY A 283 -3.53 -18.85 -13.32
C GLY A 283 -2.04 -18.81 -13.65
N VAL A 284 -1.53 -19.94 -14.17
CA VAL A 284 -0.11 -20.10 -14.52
C VAL A 284 0.35 -19.03 -15.53
N ASP A 285 -0.51 -18.67 -16.49
CA ASP A 285 -0.19 -17.69 -17.53
C ASP A 285 0.03 -16.28 -16.92
N SER A 286 -0.81 -15.87 -15.97
CA SER A 286 -0.67 -14.59 -15.28
C SER A 286 0.60 -14.53 -14.43
N VAL A 287 0.93 -15.63 -13.74
CA VAL A 287 2.17 -15.75 -12.95
C VAL A 287 3.40 -15.68 -13.87
N SER A 288 3.39 -16.43 -14.99
CA SER A 288 4.48 -16.42 -15.97
C SER A 288 4.68 -15.01 -16.57
N ALA A 289 3.59 -14.35 -16.98
CA ALA A 289 3.65 -12.99 -17.52
C ALA A 289 4.24 -11.98 -16.52
N LEU A 290 3.93 -12.12 -15.23
CA LEU A 290 4.51 -11.29 -14.17
C LEU A 290 6.01 -11.55 -14.01
N LEU A 291 6.45 -12.80 -13.97
CA LEU A 291 7.87 -13.18 -13.87
C LEU A 291 8.68 -12.70 -15.08
N ASP A 292 8.15 -12.87 -16.29
CA ASP A 292 8.75 -12.36 -17.52
C ASP A 292 8.90 -10.84 -17.50
N SER A 293 7.91 -10.12 -16.98
CA SER A 293 7.95 -8.67 -16.86
C SER A 293 8.99 -8.22 -15.84
N ALA A 294 9.17 -8.97 -14.75
CA ALA A 294 10.22 -8.74 -13.77
C ALA A 294 11.62 -8.92 -14.38
N GLY A 295 11.87 -10.02 -15.11
CA GLY A 295 13.14 -10.29 -15.78
C GLY A 295 13.49 -9.26 -16.86
N ARG A 296 12.53 -8.87 -17.73
CA ARG A 296 12.75 -7.84 -18.75
C ARG A 296 13.06 -6.46 -18.16
N ALA A 297 12.49 -6.16 -17.02
CA ALA A 297 12.83 -4.93 -16.33
C ALA A 297 14.28 -4.95 -15.81
N ASP A 298 14.91 -6.13 -15.55
CA ASP A 298 16.33 -6.26 -15.20
C ASP A 298 17.26 -6.04 -16.42
N CYS A 299 16.96 -6.66 -17.55
CA CYS A 299 17.79 -6.60 -18.75
C CYS A 299 17.91 -5.18 -19.35
N ARG A 300 16.87 -4.34 -19.24
CA ARG A 300 16.89 -2.95 -19.75
C ARG A 300 17.78 -2.00 -18.96
N GLN A 301 18.31 -2.40 -17.82
CA GLN A 301 19.27 -1.62 -17.04
C GLN A 301 20.73 -1.94 -17.40
N GLY A 302 21.02 -3.17 -17.87
CA GLY A 302 22.38 -3.62 -18.20
C GLY A 302 22.90 -3.19 -19.57
N SER A 303 22.08 -2.62 -20.43
CA SER A 303 22.46 -2.32 -21.83
C SER A 303 22.91 -0.87 -22.10
N LEU A 304 23.19 -0.08 -21.07
CA LEU A 304 23.69 1.31 -21.19
C LEU A 304 24.73 1.57 -20.07
N GLY A 305 25.81 0.80 -20.07
CA GLY A 305 27.08 1.10 -19.41
C GLY A 305 28.04 1.75 -20.41
#